data_62c494238b32e86fe2fd0e4dbaf27deb
#
_entry.id   62c494238b32e86fe2fd0e4dbaf27deb
#
_cell.length_a   1.000
_cell.length_b   1.000
_cell.length_c   1.000
_cell.angle_alpha   90.00
_cell.angle_beta   90.00
_cell.angle_gamma   90.00
#
_symmetry.space_group_name_H-M   'P 1'
#
loop_
_entity.id
_entity.type
_entity.pdbx_description
1 polymer ?
#
loop_
_entity_poly.entity_id
_entity_poly.type
_entity_poly.pdbx_seq_one_letter_code
_entity_poly.pdbx_strand_id
1 'polypeptide(L)'
;MDLGFSHKNWESFMKKTDKSDDKKFASIFLFYSVLLLGTIYIISGDLIRIIEDFMQGSQHKPFSLLQANCIESEMFKNYVNQKFSPLRIGVNKQSNQILDHMIDMMIYQKFLKGHPYVETKLSLPIYMQKHGKKWVKEKNELKKIINLDGEELGPEAFYFHHGLRFADAKIRDYIKDKNILDCGSYIGDSLIILQNYTNQTIYCYDFCKPNIEKFKKIVKLNKVNNNYKMIESALGEEVKTISIESRKNVDAGARLKTGNDELVKITTIDEEVKKHNMRVGFIKMDVEGHALEVIKGAINTIKKQRPVLSISIYHSPSELFDVKPFLEQHVENYIFEFDIEQFSIGDFPDTVLFAYPKELA
;
A
#
# COMPACT_ATOMS: atom_id res chain seq x y z
N MET A 1 10.53 32.94 7.28
CA MET A 1 11.91 33.44 7.51
C MET A 1 12.59 33.55 6.16
N ASP A 2 12.82 34.77 5.76
CA ASP A 2 13.45 35.11 4.49
C ASP A 2 14.96 34.85 4.66
N LEU A 3 15.44 33.72 4.14
CA LEU A 3 16.85 33.35 4.19
C LEU A 3 17.58 34.13 3.10
N GLY A 4 17.91 35.37 3.36
CA GLY A 4 18.57 36.39 2.52
C GLY A 4 19.69 35.95 1.56
N PHE A 5 19.45 34.90 0.77
CA PHE A 5 20.33 34.49 -0.34
C PHE A 5 19.93 35.22 -1.62
N SER A 6 20.60 36.34 -1.89
CA SER A 6 20.43 37.04 -3.15
C SER A 6 21.19 36.32 -4.26
N HIS A 7 20.69 36.44 -5.49
CA HIS A 7 21.30 35.95 -6.74
C HIS A 7 22.82 36.28 -6.85
N LYS A 8 23.22 37.49 -6.38
CA LYS A 8 24.63 37.92 -6.37
C LYS A 8 25.53 37.08 -5.45
N ASN A 9 25.01 36.62 -4.33
CA ASN A 9 25.78 35.79 -3.38
C ASN A 9 26.03 34.39 -3.96
N TRP A 10 25.09 33.85 -4.74
CA TRP A 10 25.23 32.57 -5.41
C TRP A 10 26.24 32.61 -6.56
N GLU A 11 26.22 33.63 -7.42
CA GLU A 11 27.20 33.79 -8.48
C GLU A 11 28.63 34.00 -7.95
N SER A 12 28.78 34.69 -6.83
CA SER A 12 30.07 34.87 -6.13
C SER A 12 30.59 33.57 -5.55
N PHE A 13 29.71 32.72 -5.01
CA PHE A 13 30.05 31.41 -4.45
C PHE A 13 30.47 30.45 -5.57
N MET A 14 29.75 30.37 -6.67
CA MET A 14 30.04 29.48 -7.80
C MET A 14 31.33 29.85 -8.54
N LYS A 15 31.74 31.12 -8.54
CA LYS A 15 33.04 31.57 -9.12
C LYS A 15 34.24 31.19 -8.28
N LYS A 16 34.08 30.84 -7.01
CA LYS A 16 35.18 30.51 -6.08
C LYS A 16 35.47 29.02 -5.97
N THR A 17 34.60 28.14 -6.48
CA THR A 17 34.77 26.69 -6.33
C THR A 17 35.36 26.06 -7.58
N ASP A 18 36.68 25.90 -7.59
CA ASP A 18 37.42 25.31 -8.72
C ASP A 18 38.12 23.98 -8.40
N LYS A 19 37.66 23.23 -7.38
CA LYS A 19 38.19 21.92 -7.02
C LYS A 19 37.13 20.86 -6.89
N SER A 20 37.45 19.61 -7.23
CA SER A 20 36.52 18.46 -7.29
C SER A 20 35.78 18.17 -5.98
N ASP A 21 36.41 18.48 -4.83
CA ASP A 21 35.79 18.23 -3.51
C ASP A 21 34.73 19.28 -3.16
N ASP A 22 34.89 20.52 -3.65
CA ASP A 22 33.94 21.59 -3.45
C ASP A 22 32.64 21.36 -4.27
N LYS A 23 32.76 20.70 -5.42
CA LYS A 23 31.58 20.29 -6.23
C LYS A 23 30.73 19.23 -5.52
N LYS A 24 31.39 18.28 -4.86
CA LYS A 24 30.69 17.30 -4.00
C LYS A 24 29.99 17.98 -2.82
N PHE A 25 30.66 18.96 -2.19
CA PHE A 25 30.07 19.70 -1.06
C PHE A 25 28.89 20.56 -1.47
N ALA A 26 28.97 21.24 -2.62
CA ALA A 26 27.89 22.02 -3.20
C ALA A 26 26.68 21.13 -3.60
N SER A 27 26.94 19.95 -4.16
CA SER A 27 25.90 18.95 -4.47
C SER A 27 25.21 18.42 -3.22
N ILE A 28 25.99 18.15 -2.17
CA ILE A 28 25.49 17.72 -0.86
C ILE A 28 24.67 18.84 -0.21
N PHE A 29 25.13 20.08 -0.29
CA PHE A 29 24.42 21.24 0.28
C PHE A 29 23.12 21.54 -0.47
N LEU A 30 23.11 21.47 -1.79
CA LEU A 30 21.91 21.62 -2.61
C LEU A 30 20.91 20.50 -2.30
N PHE A 31 21.39 19.27 -2.19
CA PHE A 31 20.60 18.12 -1.80
C PHE A 31 20.02 18.25 -0.37
N TYR A 32 20.81 18.72 0.61
CA TYR A 32 20.33 18.99 1.96
C TYR A 32 19.37 20.18 2.02
N SER A 33 19.56 21.20 1.19
CA SER A 33 18.63 22.32 1.12
C SER A 33 17.28 21.89 0.54
N VAL A 34 17.29 20.99 -0.42
CA VAL A 34 16.08 20.37 -0.98
C VAL A 34 15.40 19.44 0.04
N LEU A 35 16.19 18.72 0.86
CA LEU A 35 15.66 17.85 1.92
C LEU A 35 15.27 18.58 3.21
N LEU A 36 16.01 19.62 3.61
CA LEU A 36 15.77 20.41 4.85
C LEU A 36 14.57 21.36 4.73
N LEU A 37 14.28 21.82 3.53
CA LEU A 37 13.06 22.56 3.27
C LEU A 37 11.82 21.67 3.40
N GLY A 38 12.02 20.35 3.69
CA GLY A 38 11.05 19.35 4.24
C GLY A 38 9.65 19.40 3.67
N THR A 39 9.45 20.36 2.91
CA THR A 39 8.26 20.77 2.26
C THR A 39 8.66 21.30 0.92
N ILE A 40 8.96 20.34 -0.02
CA ILE A 40 8.44 20.60 -1.32
C ILE A 40 9.15 21.62 -2.18
N TYR A 41 10.21 21.20 -2.77
CA TYR A 41 10.41 21.57 -4.17
C TYR A 41 10.56 20.28 -4.94
N ILE A 42 9.45 19.75 -5.38
CA ILE A 42 9.46 18.73 -6.42
C ILE A 42 9.86 19.45 -7.67
N ILE A 43 11.00 19.14 -8.00
CA ILE A 43 11.65 19.61 -9.16
C ILE A 43 11.41 18.50 -10.18
N SER A 44 10.88 18.85 -11.31
CA SER A 44 10.58 18.01 -12.46
C SER A 44 11.76 17.10 -12.82
N GLY A 45 11.55 16.15 -13.72
CA GLY A 45 12.63 15.33 -14.30
C GLY A 45 13.86 16.11 -14.76
N ASP A 46 13.69 17.42 -14.96
CA ASP A 46 14.75 18.35 -15.29
C ASP A 46 15.70 18.67 -14.12
N LEU A 47 15.32 18.56 -12.85
CA LEU A 47 16.31 18.73 -11.77
C LEU A 47 17.23 17.52 -11.66
N ILE A 48 16.70 16.33 -11.87
CA ILE A 48 17.56 15.15 -11.91
C ILE A 48 18.58 15.33 -13.00
N ARG A 49 18.13 15.78 -14.17
CA ARG A 49 19.00 16.09 -15.29
C ARG A 49 19.97 17.23 -14.98
N ILE A 50 19.56 18.27 -14.29
CA ILE A 50 20.42 19.35 -13.79
C ILE A 50 21.43 18.84 -12.77
N ILE A 51 21.03 17.99 -11.84
CA ILE A 51 21.92 17.35 -10.85
C ILE A 51 22.89 16.40 -11.56
N GLU A 52 22.41 15.60 -12.50
CA GLU A 52 23.24 14.71 -13.32
C GLU A 52 24.23 15.50 -14.18
N ASP A 53 23.78 16.53 -14.87
CA ASP A 53 24.60 17.44 -15.69
C ASP A 53 25.63 18.17 -14.82
N PHE A 54 25.26 18.60 -13.63
CA PHE A 54 26.16 19.22 -12.65
C PHE A 54 27.18 18.21 -12.12
N MET A 55 26.76 16.98 -11.83
CA MET A 55 27.62 15.89 -11.37
C MET A 55 28.59 15.40 -12.44
N GLN A 56 28.19 15.47 -13.72
CA GLN A 56 28.99 15.09 -14.88
C GLN A 56 29.90 16.24 -15.38
N GLY A 57 29.80 17.43 -14.76
CA GLY A 57 30.64 18.58 -15.11
C GLY A 57 30.25 19.27 -16.43
N SER A 58 29.05 19.03 -16.95
CA SER A 58 28.58 19.68 -18.16
C SER A 58 28.24 21.15 -17.93
N GLN A 59 28.59 22.02 -18.86
CA GLN A 59 28.46 23.50 -18.76
C GLN A 59 27.09 24.04 -19.14
N HIS A 60 25.99 23.26 -19.05
CA HIS A 60 24.67 23.78 -19.40
C HIS A 60 24.10 24.65 -18.28
N LYS A 61 23.55 25.80 -18.68
CA LYS A 61 23.02 26.83 -17.76
C LYS A 61 21.79 26.30 -16.98
N PRO A 62 21.91 26.00 -15.67
CA PRO A 62 20.81 25.40 -14.90
C PRO A 62 19.64 26.34 -14.62
N PHE A 63 19.84 27.66 -14.82
CA PHE A 63 18.95 28.68 -14.28
C PHE A 63 17.63 28.91 -15.05
N SER A 64 17.63 28.67 -16.35
CA SER A 64 16.40 28.80 -17.18
C SER A 64 15.44 27.60 -16.94
N LEU A 65 15.99 26.45 -16.59
CA LEU A 65 15.24 25.25 -16.21
C LEU A 65 14.58 25.40 -14.82
N LEU A 66 15.26 26.01 -13.85
CA LEU A 66 14.70 26.27 -12.51
C LEU A 66 13.43 27.16 -12.54
N GLN A 67 13.33 28.11 -13.47
CA GLN A 67 12.13 28.96 -13.60
C GLN A 67 10.93 28.22 -14.23
N ALA A 68 11.15 27.38 -15.23
CA ALA A 68 10.09 26.51 -15.78
C ALA A 68 9.59 25.52 -14.73
N ASN A 69 10.49 25.04 -13.88
CA ASN A 69 10.24 24.05 -12.83
C ASN A 69 9.44 24.59 -11.64
N CYS A 70 9.42 25.91 -11.39
CA CYS A 70 8.58 26.49 -10.35
C CYS A 70 7.08 26.28 -10.62
N ILE A 71 6.64 26.34 -11.88
CA ILE A 71 5.23 26.16 -12.27
C ILE A 71 4.84 24.68 -12.14
N GLU A 72 5.67 23.76 -12.60
CA GLU A 72 5.40 22.32 -12.48
C GLU A 72 5.44 21.84 -11.03
N SER A 73 6.34 22.39 -10.22
CA SER A 73 6.40 22.09 -8.79
C SER A 73 5.18 22.61 -8.02
N GLU A 74 4.68 23.80 -8.38
CA GLU A 74 3.44 24.35 -7.80
C GLU A 74 2.22 23.54 -8.21
N MET A 75 2.13 23.12 -9.48
CA MET A 75 1.07 22.24 -9.97
C MET A 75 1.09 20.88 -9.28
N PHE A 76 2.26 20.28 -9.10
CA PHE A 76 2.38 19.01 -8.39
C PHE A 76 2.06 19.15 -6.90
N LYS A 77 2.50 20.24 -6.26
CA LYS A 77 2.18 20.57 -4.88
C LYS A 77 0.67 20.73 -4.68
N ASN A 78 0.00 21.43 -5.58
CA ASN A 78 -1.45 21.59 -5.56
C ASN A 78 -2.14 20.24 -5.78
N TYR A 79 -1.65 19.41 -6.70
CA TYR A 79 -2.14 18.06 -6.92
C TYR A 79 -1.99 17.19 -5.65
N VAL A 80 -0.82 17.17 -5.02
CA VAL A 80 -0.57 16.43 -3.78
C VAL A 80 -1.51 16.92 -2.67
N ASN A 81 -1.61 18.23 -2.46
CA ASN A 81 -2.50 18.81 -1.46
C ASN A 81 -3.96 18.44 -1.74
N GLN A 82 -4.39 18.53 -2.98
CA GLN A 82 -5.76 18.19 -3.37
C GLN A 82 -6.06 16.69 -3.15
N LYS A 83 -5.13 15.81 -3.51
CA LYS A 83 -5.33 14.35 -3.44
C LYS A 83 -5.10 13.77 -2.04
N PHE A 84 -4.10 14.25 -1.30
CA PHE A 84 -3.76 13.73 0.03
C PHE A 84 -4.50 14.42 1.17
N SER A 85 -4.96 15.67 0.99
CA SER A 85 -5.69 16.39 2.05
C SER A 85 -6.93 15.66 2.54
N PRO A 86 -7.79 15.09 1.69
CA PRO A 86 -8.93 14.29 2.15
C PRO A 86 -8.51 13.05 2.94
N LEU A 87 -7.38 12.43 2.59
CA LEU A 87 -6.88 11.23 3.27
C LEU A 87 -6.45 11.53 4.71
N ARG A 88 -6.02 12.77 5.00
CA ARG A 88 -5.55 13.21 6.32
C ARG A 88 -6.67 13.53 7.29
N ILE A 89 -7.89 13.69 6.81
CA ILE A 89 -9.03 14.04 7.67
C ILE A 89 -9.33 12.87 8.62
N GLY A 90 -9.41 13.18 9.92
CA GLY A 90 -9.83 12.22 10.94
C GLY A 90 -8.84 11.08 11.26
N VAL A 91 -7.65 11.07 10.66
CA VAL A 91 -6.64 10.04 10.92
C VAL A 91 -5.68 10.44 12.05
N ASN A 92 -5.07 9.44 12.69
CA ASN A 92 -4.13 9.65 13.79
C ASN A 92 -2.76 10.16 13.30
N LYS A 93 -1.86 10.45 14.25
CA LYS A 93 -0.51 10.95 13.95
C LYS A 93 0.33 9.96 13.15
N GLN A 94 0.24 8.67 13.47
CA GLN A 94 1.00 7.62 12.77
C GLN A 94 0.56 7.53 11.30
N SER A 95 -0.74 7.51 11.05
CA SER A 95 -1.30 7.51 9.69
C SER A 95 -0.83 8.73 8.87
N ASN A 96 -0.77 9.92 9.49
CA ASN A 96 -0.21 11.10 8.83
C ASN A 96 1.27 10.92 8.46
N GLN A 97 2.09 10.31 9.31
CA GLN A 97 3.48 10.01 8.99
C GLN A 97 3.62 8.99 7.85
N ILE A 98 2.69 8.05 7.75
CA ILE A 98 2.63 7.10 6.64
C ILE A 98 2.28 7.81 5.34
N LEU A 99 1.28 8.68 5.35
CA LEU A 99 0.93 9.48 4.18
C LEU A 99 2.09 10.39 3.72
N ASP A 100 2.85 10.97 4.67
CA ASP A 100 4.07 11.71 4.35
C ASP A 100 5.11 10.81 3.68
N HIS A 101 5.34 9.61 4.22
CA HIS A 101 6.26 8.64 3.64
C HIS A 101 5.83 8.18 2.24
N MET A 102 4.53 7.96 2.01
CA MET A 102 4.01 7.63 0.67
C MET A 102 4.28 8.75 -0.34
N ILE A 103 4.09 10.00 0.06
CA ILE A 103 4.41 11.16 -0.77
C ILE A 103 5.90 11.16 -1.11
N ASP A 104 6.76 10.98 -0.14
CA ASP A 104 8.22 10.92 -0.32
C ASP A 104 8.60 9.78 -1.29
N MET A 105 7.96 8.62 -1.18
CA MET A 105 8.18 7.48 -2.07
C MET A 105 7.68 7.74 -3.50
N MET A 106 6.53 8.41 -3.67
CA MET A 106 6.06 8.80 -5.00
C MET A 106 7.03 9.77 -5.70
N ILE A 107 7.56 10.72 -4.93
CA ILE A 107 8.59 11.65 -5.39
C ILE A 107 9.84 10.89 -5.81
N TYR A 108 10.31 10.00 -4.93
CA TYR A 108 11.48 9.18 -5.19
C TYR A 108 11.33 8.36 -6.46
N GLN A 109 10.26 7.59 -6.58
CA GLN A 109 10.06 6.71 -7.75
C GLN A 109 9.96 7.49 -9.06
N LYS A 110 9.32 8.66 -9.03
CA LYS A 110 9.11 9.46 -10.22
C LYS A 110 10.36 10.23 -10.66
N PHE A 111 11.12 10.76 -9.71
CA PHE A 111 12.17 11.75 -9.98
C PHE A 111 13.59 11.33 -9.57
N LEU A 112 13.75 10.37 -8.68
CA LEU A 112 15.01 10.08 -8.03
C LEU A 112 15.44 8.62 -8.10
N LYS A 113 14.63 7.73 -8.70
CA LYS A 113 14.93 6.28 -8.80
C LYS A 113 16.23 6.06 -9.59
N GLY A 114 17.13 5.30 -9.00
CA GLY A 114 18.46 5.05 -9.59
C GLY A 114 19.54 6.04 -9.16
N HIS A 115 19.20 7.03 -8.30
CA HIS A 115 20.21 7.96 -7.78
C HIS A 115 20.84 7.39 -6.49
N PRO A 116 22.12 6.99 -6.50
CA PRO A 116 22.76 6.22 -5.41
C PRO A 116 22.75 6.94 -4.06
N TYR A 117 22.66 8.27 -4.02
CA TYR A 117 22.59 9.06 -2.78
C TYR A 117 21.21 9.09 -2.14
N VAL A 118 20.16 8.83 -2.90
CA VAL A 118 18.76 8.88 -2.42
C VAL A 118 18.34 7.53 -1.88
N GLU A 119 18.75 6.45 -2.54
CA GLU A 119 18.45 5.07 -2.08
C GLU A 119 18.96 4.78 -0.67
N THR A 120 20.07 5.41 -0.26
CA THR A 120 20.63 5.23 1.10
C THR A 120 19.90 6.04 2.18
N LYS A 121 19.00 6.96 1.83
CA LYS A 121 18.35 7.89 2.79
C LYS A 121 16.83 7.76 2.91
N LEU A 122 16.18 7.05 1.99
CA LEU A 122 14.78 6.66 2.15
C LEU A 122 14.70 5.56 3.19
N SER A 123 14.78 5.94 4.45
CA SER A 123 14.58 5.01 5.54
C SER A 123 13.10 4.84 5.83
N LEU A 124 12.69 3.60 5.98
CA LEU A 124 11.39 3.29 6.60
C LEU A 124 11.21 4.12 7.88
N PRO A 125 9.98 4.55 8.20
CA PRO A 125 9.69 5.19 9.48
C PRO A 125 10.30 4.41 10.65
N ILE A 126 10.76 5.09 11.70
CA ILE A 126 11.53 4.48 12.80
C ILE A 126 10.79 3.29 13.43
N TYR A 127 9.46 3.37 13.55
CA TYR A 127 8.65 2.26 14.06
C TYR A 127 8.72 1.04 13.14
N MET A 128 8.70 1.24 11.82
CA MET A 128 8.80 0.17 10.82
C MET A 128 10.19 -0.50 10.83
N GLN A 129 11.25 0.24 11.10
CA GLN A 129 12.58 -0.35 11.23
C GLN A 129 12.65 -1.32 12.44
N LYS A 130 11.99 -1.00 13.53
CA LYS A 130 11.89 -1.90 14.70
C LYS A 130 11.10 -3.16 14.36
N HIS A 131 9.99 -3.02 13.65
CA HIS A 131 9.20 -4.15 13.17
C HIS A 131 9.98 -5.02 12.19
N GLY A 132 10.70 -4.44 11.24
CA GLY A 132 11.52 -5.17 10.29
C GLY A 132 12.57 -6.06 10.96
N LYS A 133 13.27 -5.57 12.00
CA LYS A 133 14.22 -6.39 12.78
C LYS A 133 13.55 -7.56 13.49
N LYS A 134 12.34 -7.37 14.03
CA LYS A 134 11.57 -8.45 14.65
C LYS A 134 11.11 -9.46 13.60
N TRP A 135 10.60 -8.97 12.46
CA TRP A 135 10.16 -9.80 11.37
C TRP A 135 11.24 -10.76 10.88
N VAL A 136 12.45 -10.26 10.63
CA VAL A 136 13.58 -11.13 10.18
C VAL A 136 13.80 -12.29 11.14
N LYS A 137 13.73 -12.06 12.44
CA LYS A 137 13.86 -13.11 13.45
C LYS A 137 12.67 -14.08 13.42
N GLU A 138 11.46 -13.56 13.45
CA GLU A 138 10.22 -14.37 13.46
C GLU A 138 10.06 -15.16 12.16
N LYS A 139 10.37 -14.59 10.99
CA LYS A 139 10.33 -15.28 9.70
C LYS A 139 11.16 -16.56 9.70
N ASN A 140 12.36 -16.52 10.32
CA ASN A 140 13.23 -17.69 10.39
C ASN A 140 12.63 -18.81 11.26
N GLU A 141 11.90 -18.50 12.32
CA GLU A 141 11.19 -19.48 13.12
C GLU A 141 9.94 -20.00 12.40
N LEU A 142 9.18 -19.14 11.77
CA LEU A 142 7.98 -19.49 11.01
C LEU A 142 8.31 -20.42 9.82
N LYS A 143 9.42 -20.21 9.12
CA LYS A 143 9.90 -21.09 8.03
C LYS A 143 10.13 -22.55 8.46
N LYS A 144 10.27 -22.81 9.75
CA LYS A 144 10.44 -24.19 10.28
C LYS A 144 9.11 -24.94 10.42
N ILE A 145 8.00 -24.20 10.51
CA ILE A 145 6.67 -24.78 10.83
C ILE A 145 5.63 -24.51 9.74
N ILE A 146 5.82 -23.49 8.91
CA ILE A 146 4.91 -23.12 7.82
C ILE A 146 5.55 -23.52 6.48
N ASN A 147 4.78 -24.21 5.66
CA ASN A 147 5.20 -24.67 4.35
C ASN A 147 4.31 -24.06 3.26
N LEU A 148 4.83 -23.11 2.50
CA LEU A 148 4.14 -22.47 1.38
C LEU A 148 4.53 -23.06 0.01
N ASP A 149 5.08 -24.30 0.00
CA ASP A 149 5.40 -24.98 -1.25
C ASP A 149 6.35 -24.19 -2.17
N GLY A 150 7.39 -23.60 -1.56
CA GLY A 150 8.42 -22.83 -2.25
C GLY A 150 8.18 -21.31 -2.31
N GLU A 151 6.99 -20.84 -1.91
CA GLU A 151 6.75 -19.39 -1.79
C GLU A 151 7.32 -18.80 -0.51
N GLU A 152 7.57 -17.51 -0.54
CA GLU A 152 8.10 -16.77 0.62
C GLU A 152 6.98 -16.39 1.61
N LEU A 153 7.35 -16.32 2.89
CA LEU A 153 6.46 -15.78 3.92
C LEU A 153 6.44 -14.26 3.81
N GLY A 154 5.28 -13.69 3.52
CA GLY A 154 5.05 -12.26 3.46
C GLY A 154 4.79 -11.66 4.85
N PRO A 155 5.30 -10.45 5.15
CA PRO A 155 5.08 -9.82 6.45
C PRO A 155 3.62 -9.41 6.67
N GLU A 156 2.87 -9.08 5.63
CA GLU A 156 1.46 -8.71 5.67
C GLU A 156 0.61 -9.80 6.33
N ALA A 157 0.78 -11.06 5.92
CA ALA A 157 0.09 -12.21 6.49
C ALA A 157 0.71 -12.66 7.82
N PHE A 158 2.04 -12.88 7.87
CA PHE A 158 2.68 -13.60 8.95
C PHE A 158 3.27 -12.74 10.07
N TYR A 159 3.34 -11.42 9.87
CA TYR A 159 3.80 -10.50 10.90
C TYR A 159 2.75 -9.49 11.30
N PHE A 160 2.08 -8.85 10.35
CA PHE A 160 1.03 -7.87 10.63
C PHE A 160 -0.33 -8.54 10.84
N HIS A 161 -0.53 -9.74 10.30
CA HIS A 161 -1.82 -10.45 10.30
C HIS A 161 -2.93 -9.56 9.72
N HIS A 162 -2.61 -8.83 8.62
CA HIS A 162 -3.51 -7.86 8.00
C HIS A 162 -4.05 -6.82 9.00
N GLY A 163 -3.16 -6.26 9.83
CA GLY A 163 -3.48 -5.28 10.87
C GLY A 163 -3.96 -5.89 12.20
N LEU A 164 -4.48 -7.11 12.21
CA LEU A 164 -5.11 -7.70 13.41
C LEU A 164 -4.14 -7.99 14.56
N ARG A 165 -2.86 -8.20 14.29
CA ARG A 165 -1.86 -8.46 15.34
C ARG A 165 -1.73 -7.30 16.30
N PHE A 166 -1.78 -6.09 15.79
CA PHE A 166 -1.58 -4.86 16.56
C PHE A 166 -2.89 -4.14 16.88
N ALA A 167 -4.02 -4.65 16.39
CA ALA A 167 -5.34 -4.14 16.71
C ALA A 167 -5.68 -4.30 18.20
N ASP A 168 -6.54 -3.45 18.69
CA ASP A 168 -7.00 -3.51 20.09
C ASP A 168 -7.69 -4.84 20.41
N ALA A 169 -7.65 -5.25 21.68
CA ALA A 169 -8.30 -6.48 22.12
C ALA A 169 -9.80 -6.49 21.81
N LYS A 170 -10.49 -5.35 21.97
CA LYS A 170 -11.89 -5.19 21.62
C LYS A 170 -12.19 -5.54 20.14
N ILE A 171 -11.30 -5.16 19.22
CA ILE A 171 -11.42 -5.47 17.81
C ILE A 171 -11.33 -6.98 17.58
N ARG A 172 -10.32 -7.62 18.19
CA ARG A 172 -10.14 -9.08 18.07
C ARG A 172 -11.31 -9.85 18.70
N ASP A 173 -11.81 -9.42 19.85
CA ASP A 173 -12.96 -10.02 20.52
C ASP A 173 -14.24 -9.85 19.69
N TYR A 174 -14.40 -8.69 19.02
CA TYR A 174 -15.52 -8.43 18.13
C TYR A 174 -15.57 -9.40 16.93
N ILE A 175 -14.42 -9.81 16.41
CA ILE A 175 -14.29 -10.70 15.25
C ILE A 175 -14.53 -12.17 15.63
N LYS A 176 -14.19 -12.56 16.86
CA LYS A 176 -14.07 -13.93 17.31
C LYS A 176 -15.27 -14.84 17.00
N ASP A 177 -16.48 -14.31 17.08
CA ASP A 177 -17.71 -15.08 16.83
C ASP A 177 -18.42 -14.66 15.53
N LYS A 178 -17.66 -14.14 14.57
CA LYS A 178 -18.16 -13.69 13.28
C LYS A 178 -17.32 -14.24 12.13
N ASN A 179 -17.92 -14.28 10.95
CA ASN A 179 -17.24 -14.72 9.74
C ASN A 179 -16.13 -13.72 9.34
N ILE A 180 -15.08 -14.25 8.75
CA ILE A 180 -14.04 -13.49 8.07
C ILE A 180 -14.21 -13.68 6.57
N LEU A 181 -14.06 -12.60 5.81
CA LEU A 181 -13.96 -12.64 4.35
C LEU A 181 -12.50 -12.32 3.96
N ASP A 182 -11.89 -13.25 3.27
CA ASP A 182 -10.54 -13.13 2.70
C ASP A 182 -10.68 -12.92 1.18
N CYS A 183 -10.71 -11.66 0.77
CA CYS A 183 -10.91 -11.24 -0.62
C CYS A 183 -9.56 -11.10 -1.32
N GLY A 184 -9.29 -11.96 -2.31
CA GLY A 184 -7.97 -12.15 -2.89
C GLY A 184 -7.14 -13.09 -2.01
N SER A 185 -7.57 -14.36 -1.92
CA SER A 185 -6.95 -15.33 -0.98
C SER A 185 -5.66 -15.93 -1.51
N TYR A 186 -5.30 -15.65 -2.77
CA TYR A 186 -4.07 -16.10 -3.40
C TYR A 186 -3.82 -17.59 -3.15
N ILE A 187 -2.75 -17.93 -2.46
CA ILE A 187 -2.35 -19.32 -2.15
C ILE A 187 -2.80 -19.79 -0.75
N GLY A 188 -3.58 -19.00 -0.04
CA GLY A 188 -4.12 -19.35 1.29
C GLY A 188 -3.17 -19.09 2.45
N ASP A 189 -2.14 -18.30 2.28
CA ASP A 189 -1.21 -17.85 3.31
C ASP A 189 -1.93 -17.04 4.41
N SER A 190 -2.80 -16.11 4.02
CA SER A 190 -3.65 -15.35 4.94
C SER A 190 -4.52 -16.28 5.81
N LEU A 191 -5.09 -17.32 5.22
CA LEU A 191 -5.97 -18.26 5.94
C LEU A 191 -5.24 -18.98 7.09
N ILE A 192 -3.95 -19.30 6.93
CA ILE A 192 -3.14 -19.94 7.99
C ILE A 192 -3.14 -19.10 9.27
N ILE A 193 -3.16 -17.79 9.14
CA ILE A 193 -3.17 -16.87 10.26
C ILE A 193 -4.57 -16.49 10.70
N LEU A 194 -5.46 -16.18 9.77
CA LEU A 194 -6.80 -15.68 10.05
C LEU A 194 -7.67 -16.70 10.81
N GLN A 195 -7.43 -18.01 10.66
CA GLN A 195 -8.13 -19.04 11.44
C GLN A 195 -7.96 -18.89 12.96
N ASN A 196 -6.97 -18.14 13.44
CA ASN A 196 -6.76 -17.89 14.87
C ASN A 196 -7.62 -16.73 15.41
N TYR A 197 -8.30 -15.98 14.55
CA TYR A 197 -9.08 -14.80 14.92
C TYR A 197 -10.58 -15.03 14.99
N THR A 198 -11.06 -16.15 14.45
CA THR A 198 -12.49 -16.47 14.51
C THR A 198 -12.76 -17.95 14.77
N ASN A 199 -13.88 -18.22 15.45
CA ASN A 199 -14.45 -19.55 15.59
C ASN A 199 -15.45 -19.87 14.47
N GLN A 200 -15.73 -18.91 13.57
CA GLN A 200 -16.70 -19.03 12.49
C GLN A 200 -15.98 -19.32 11.16
N THR A 201 -16.78 -19.58 10.13
CA THR A 201 -16.27 -19.88 8.79
C THR A 201 -15.54 -18.68 8.19
N ILE A 202 -14.36 -18.92 7.61
CA ILE A 202 -13.63 -18.00 6.77
C ILE A 202 -13.99 -18.25 5.31
N TYR A 203 -14.48 -17.24 4.63
CA TYR A 203 -14.83 -17.32 3.21
C TYR A 203 -13.69 -16.71 2.40
N CYS A 204 -13.02 -17.54 1.60
CA CYS A 204 -11.86 -17.18 0.80
C CYS A 204 -12.30 -17.03 -0.66
N TYR A 205 -11.92 -15.93 -1.30
CA TYR A 205 -12.28 -15.63 -2.68
C TYR A 205 -11.04 -15.48 -3.54
N ASP A 206 -10.97 -16.21 -4.61
CA ASP A 206 -10.00 -16.05 -5.69
C ASP A 206 -10.62 -16.55 -7.00
N PHE A 207 -10.15 -16.04 -8.14
CA PHE A 207 -10.61 -16.46 -9.46
C PHE A 207 -9.51 -17.15 -10.28
N CYS A 208 -8.26 -16.97 -9.87
CA CYS A 208 -7.10 -17.51 -10.58
C CYS A 208 -6.93 -19.00 -10.28
N LYS A 209 -7.22 -19.86 -11.26
CA LYS A 209 -7.16 -21.32 -11.08
C LYS A 209 -5.83 -21.84 -10.54
N PRO A 210 -4.65 -21.42 -11.07
CA PRO A 210 -3.38 -21.85 -10.48
C PRO A 210 -3.21 -21.46 -9.01
N ASN A 211 -3.69 -20.27 -8.60
CA ASN A 211 -3.67 -19.85 -7.21
C ASN A 211 -4.54 -20.77 -6.35
N ILE A 212 -5.76 -21.06 -6.80
CA ILE A 212 -6.71 -21.93 -6.11
C ILE A 212 -6.19 -23.36 -5.95
N GLU A 213 -5.53 -23.90 -6.97
CA GLU A 213 -4.90 -25.23 -6.87
C GLU A 213 -3.77 -25.23 -5.83
N LYS A 214 -2.94 -24.21 -5.85
CA LYS A 214 -1.88 -24.05 -4.86
C LYS A 214 -2.43 -23.79 -3.46
N PHE A 215 -3.49 -23.01 -3.34
CA PHE A 215 -4.23 -22.81 -2.09
C PHE A 215 -4.64 -24.16 -1.48
N LYS A 216 -5.31 -25.03 -2.24
CA LYS A 216 -5.72 -26.36 -1.78
C LYS A 216 -4.54 -27.20 -1.27
N LYS A 217 -3.38 -27.10 -1.93
CA LYS A 217 -2.14 -27.79 -1.52
C LYS A 217 -1.59 -27.22 -0.22
N ILE A 218 -1.46 -25.90 -0.12
CA ILE A 218 -0.88 -25.21 1.04
C ILE A 218 -1.72 -25.40 2.30
N VAL A 219 -3.03 -25.28 2.19
CA VAL A 219 -3.97 -25.54 3.29
C VAL A 219 -3.80 -26.93 3.87
N LYS A 220 -3.63 -27.95 2.99
CA LYS A 220 -3.37 -29.33 3.41
C LYS A 220 -1.99 -29.49 4.07
N LEU A 221 -0.95 -28.88 3.52
CA LEU A 221 0.42 -28.94 4.07
C LEU A 221 0.50 -28.35 5.48
N ASN A 222 -0.23 -27.29 5.74
CA ASN A 222 -0.21 -26.58 7.04
C ASN A 222 -1.31 -27.05 7.99
N LYS A 223 -2.05 -28.11 7.65
CA LYS A 223 -3.13 -28.67 8.48
C LYS A 223 -4.11 -27.61 8.99
N VAL A 224 -4.45 -26.66 8.09
CA VAL A 224 -5.47 -25.64 8.41
C VAL A 224 -6.77 -26.36 8.78
N ASN A 225 -7.46 -25.86 9.81
CA ASN A 225 -8.74 -26.46 10.21
C ASN A 225 -9.76 -26.32 9.07
N ASN A 226 -10.78 -27.19 9.06
CA ASN A 226 -11.77 -27.25 7.98
C ASN A 226 -12.84 -26.14 8.07
N ASN A 227 -12.61 -25.12 8.89
CA ASN A 227 -13.59 -24.03 9.07
C ASN A 227 -13.37 -22.89 8.05
N TYR A 228 -13.22 -23.25 6.79
CA TYR A 228 -13.10 -22.29 5.67
C TYR A 228 -13.91 -22.77 4.46
N LYS A 229 -14.22 -21.84 3.59
CA LYS A 229 -14.87 -22.11 2.31
C LYS A 229 -14.20 -21.30 1.19
N MET A 230 -13.58 -22.00 0.22
CA MET A 230 -13.09 -21.41 -1.01
C MET A 230 -14.24 -21.18 -1.98
N ILE A 231 -14.35 -19.95 -2.48
CA ILE A 231 -15.31 -19.54 -3.51
C ILE A 231 -14.51 -19.10 -4.73
N GLU A 232 -14.56 -19.92 -5.78
CA GLU A 232 -13.85 -19.70 -7.04
C GLU A 232 -14.57 -18.63 -7.88
N SER A 233 -14.40 -17.37 -7.47
CA SER A 233 -15.05 -16.20 -8.07
C SER A 233 -14.23 -14.95 -7.79
N ALA A 234 -14.24 -14.02 -8.75
CA ALA A 234 -13.83 -12.66 -8.48
C ALA A 234 -14.92 -11.91 -7.71
N LEU A 235 -14.53 -10.81 -7.06
CA LEU A 235 -15.45 -9.91 -6.39
C LEU A 235 -15.53 -8.57 -7.15
N GLY A 236 -16.65 -7.89 -7.08
CA GLY A 236 -16.86 -6.61 -7.74
C GLY A 236 -18.14 -5.90 -7.30
N GLU A 237 -18.54 -4.88 -8.04
CA GLU A 237 -19.70 -4.04 -7.75
C GLU A 237 -21.02 -4.73 -8.13
N GLU A 238 -21.01 -5.62 -9.11
CA GLU A 238 -22.21 -6.29 -9.63
C GLU A 238 -21.95 -7.77 -9.99
N VAL A 239 -23.01 -8.57 -9.96
CA VAL A 239 -22.94 -9.99 -10.37
C VAL A 239 -22.93 -10.06 -11.90
N LYS A 240 -21.85 -10.61 -12.45
CA LYS A 240 -21.71 -10.83 -13.89
C LYS A 240 -20.72 -11.94 -14.19
N THR A 241 -20.66 -12.34 -15.45
CA THR A 241 -19.60 -13.23 -15.96
C THR A 241 -18.83 -12.47 -17.04
N ILE A 242 -17.54 -12.52 -16.95
CA ILE A 242 -16.66 -11.91 -17.94
C ILE A 242 -15.71 -12.94 -18.54
N SER A 243 -15.25 -12.67 -19.75
CA SER A 243 -14.19 -13.47 -20.38
C SER A 243 -12.85 -12.78 -20.14
N ILE A 244 -11.88 -13.55 -19.67
CA ILE A 244 -10.54 -13.06 -19.35
C ILE A 244 -9.44 -13.86 -20.08
N GLU A 245 -8.22 -13.31 -20.08
CA GLU A 245 -7.03 -14.08 -20.43
C GLU A 245 -6.73 -15.09 -19.30
N SER A 246 -6.53 -16.37 -19.65
CA SER A 246 -6.21 -17.40 -18.67
C SER A 246 -4.78 -17.25 -18.14
N ARG A 247 -4.59 -17.59 -16.87
CA ARG A 247 -3.28 -17.65 -16.23
C ARG A 247 -2.77 -19.09 -16.21
N LYS A 248 -1.51 -19.28 -16.59
CA LYS A 248 -0.87 -20.60 -16.61
C LYS A 248 -0.12 -20.93 -15.32
N ASN A 249 0.33 -19.92 -14.61
CA ASN A 249 1.13 -20.04 -13.40
C ASN A 249 0.46 -19.35 -12.22
N VAL A 250 0.92 -19.67 -11.02
CA VAL A 250 0.59 -18.93 -9.80
C VAL A 250 1.00 -17.45 -9.97
N ASP A 251 0.10 -16.57 -9.67
CA ASP A 251 0.28 -15.13 -9.89
C ASP A 251 -0.34 -14.33 -8.73
N ALA A 252 0.50 -13.75 -7.90
CA ALA A 252 0.06 -12.90 -6.77
C ALA A 252 -0.64 -11.63 -7.28
N GLY A 253 -0.16 -11.06 -8.39
CA GLY A 253 -0.73 -9.89 -9.05
C GLY A 253 -1.82 -10.23 -10.08
N ALA A 254 -2.58 -11.31 -9.90
CA ALA A 254 -3.61 -11.73 -10.84
C ALA A 254 -4.74 -10.73 -10.94
N ARG A 255 -4.81 -10.01 -12.07
CA ARG A 255 -5.85 -9.02 -12.37
C ARG A 255 -6.83 -9.52 -13.42
N LEU A 256 -8.07 -9.05 -13.34
CA LEU A 256 -9.07 -9.28 -14.37
C LEU A 256 -8.66 -8.55 -15.66
N LYS A 257 -8.11 -9.29 -16.61
CA LYS A 257 -7.74 -8.75 -17.92
C LYS A 257 -8.65 -9.36 -18.99
N THR A 258 -9.39 -8.52 -19.68
CA THR A 258 -10.30 -8.94 -20.75
C THR A 258 -9.56 -9.81 -21.77
N GLY A 259 -10.14 -10.96 -22.11
CA GLY A 259 -9.63 -11.93 -23.06
C GLY A 259 -10.72 -12.91 -23.45
N ASN A 260 -10.34 -13.99 -24.16
CA ASN A 260 -11.30 -14.96 -24.69
C ASN A 260 -11.04 -16.40 -24.20
N ASP A 261 -10.15 -16.56 -23.23
CA ASP A 261 -9.66 -17.90 -22.87
C ASP A 261 -10.49 -18.55 -21.77
N GLU A 262 -11.00 -17.76 -20.84
CA GLU A 262 -11.64 -18.27 -19.63
C GLU A 262 -12.81 -17.37 -19.18
N LEU A 263 -13.92 -18.02 -18.77
CA LEU A 263 -15.04 -17.34 -18.16
C LEU A 263 -14.86 -17.27 -16.65
N VAL A 264 -14.88 -16.08 -16.10
CA VAL A 264 -14.81 -15.81 -14.66
C VAL A 264 -16.13 -15.21 -14.19
N LYS A 265 -16.67 -15.81 -13.15
CA LYS A 265 -17.82 -15.25 -12.44
C LYS A 265 -17.36 -14.15 -11.51
N ILE A 266 -18.02 -13.01 -11.55
CA ILE A 266 -17.92 -11.95 -10.57
C ILE A 266 -19.17 -12.01 -9.70
N THR A 267 -19.01 -11.95 -8.38
CA THR A 267 -20.07 -11.82 -7.40
C THR A 267 -19.85 -10.59 -6.53
N THR A 268 -20.82 -10.23 -5.71
CA THR A 268 -20.67 -9.15 -4.73
C THR A 268 -20.63 -9.72 -3.33
N ILE A 269 -19.96 -9.02 -2.41
CA ILE A 269 -19.96 -9.40 -0.99
C ILE A 269 -21.38 -9.41 -0.44
N ASP A 270 -22.22 -8.44 -0.80
CA ASP A 270 -23.60 -8.36 -0.33
C ASP A 270 -24.43 -9.60 -0.74
N GLU A 271 -24.28 -10.10 -1.98
CA GLU A 271 -24.95 -11.31 -2.43
C GLU A 271 -24.41 -12.56 -1.74
N GLU A 272 -23.11 -12.69 -1.57
CA GLU A 272 -22.51 -13.85 -0.89
C GLU A 272 -22.89 -13.87 0.60
N VAL A 273 -22.91 -12.71 1.27
CA VAL A 273 -23.36 -12.58 2.67
C VAL A 273 -24.82 -13.03 2.82
N LYS A 274 -25.69 -12.59 1.92
CA LYS A 274 -27.10 -13.00 1.90
C LYS A 274 -27.24 -14.50 1.63
N LYS A 275 -26.57 -15.03 0.61
CA LYS A 275 -26.62 -16.43 0.18
C LYS A 275 -26.16 -17.39 1.27
N HIS A 276 -25.16 -17.01 2.04
CA HIS A 276 -24.57 -17.85 3.08
C HIS A 276 -25.00 -17.46 4.51
N ASN A 277 -25.90 -16.47 4.65
CA ASN A 277 -26.37 -15.95 5.93
C ASN A 277 -25.20 -15.61 6.88
N MET A 278 -24.20 -14.88 6.37
CA MET A 278 -22.98 -14.60 7.12
C MET A 278 -23.17 -13.47 8.13
N ARG A 279 -22.49 -13.60 9.27
CA ARG A 279 -22.29 -12.54 10.24
C ARG A 279 -20.84 -12.08 10.13
N VAL A 280 -20.61 -11.05 9.34
CA VAL A 280 -19.24 -10.62 8.98
C VAL A 280 -18.64 -9.74 10.08
N GLY A 281 -17.47 -10.12 10.58
CA GLY A 281 -16.70 -9.37 11.58
C GLY A 281 -15.44 -8.71 11.01
N PHE A 282 -14.85 -9.33 9.99
CA PHE A 282 -13.63 -8.82 9.36
C PHE A 282 -13.65 -9.08 7.86
N ILE A 283 -13.19 -8.11 7.09
CA ILE A 283 -12.96 -8.22 5.65
C ILE A 283 -11.51 -7.82 5.38
N LYS A 284 -10.68 -8.78 4.98
CA LYS A 284 -9.40 -8.52 4.34
C LYS A 284 -9.64 -8.37 2.84
N MET A 285 -9.07 -7.36 2.24
CA MET A 285 -9.24 -7.07 0.82
C MET A 285 -7.89 -6.75 0.18
N ASP A 286 -7.48 -7.64 -0.69
CA ASP A 286 -6.28 -7.52 -1.50
C ASP A 286 -6.59 -8.06 -2.90
N VAL A 287 -7.12 -7.19 -3.75
CA VAL A 287 -7.79 -7.55 -5.01
C VAL A 287 -7.18 -6.84 -6.22
N GLU A 288 -5.89 -6.50 -6.10
CA GLU A 288 -5.03 -6.09 -7.20
C GLU A 288 -5.58 -4.93 -8.05
N GLY A 289 -6.10 -3.89 -7.37
CA GLY A 289 -6.55 -2.67 -8.01
C GLY A 289 -8.07 -2.52 -8.15
N HIS A 290 -8.87 -3.48 -7.64
CA HIS A 290 -10.33 -3.50 -7.74
C HIS A 290 -11.05 -3.25 -6.39
N ALA A 291 -10.34 -2.76 -5.37
CA ALA A 291 -10.93 -2.62 -4.04
C ALA A 291 -12.15 -1.69 -4.01
N LEU A 292 -12.15 -0.61 -4.78
CA LEU A 292 -13.28 0.32 -4.81
C LEU A 292 -14.55 -0.36 -5.33
N GLU A 293 -14.47 -1.14 -6.40
CA GLU A 293 -15.57 -1.90 -6.98
C GLU A 293 -16.10 -2.97 -6.00
N VAL A 294 -15.17 -3.66 -5.32
CA VAL A 294 -15.54 -4.66 -4.31
C VAL A 294 -16.25 -4.01 -3.12
N ILE A 295 -15.77 -2.84 -2.66
CA ILE A 295 -16.41 -2.08 -1.57
C ILE A 295 -17.81 -1.62 -1.95
N LYS A 296 -18.02 -1.16 -3.17
CA LYS A 296 -19.37 -0.81 -3.68
C LYS A 296 -20.30 -2.02 -3.63
N GLY A 297 -19.83 -3.21 -4.02
CA GLY A 297 -20.56 -4.46 -3.90
C GLY A 297 -20.68 -5.03 -2.48
N ALA A 298 -20.07 -4.38 -1.49
CA ALA A 298 -20.11 -4.74 -0.07
C ALA A 298 -20.85 -3.71 0.79
N ILE A 299 -21.28 -2.61 0.21
CA ILE A 299 -21.67 -1.42 0.98
C ILE A 299 -22.83 -1.66 1.94
N ASN A 300 -23.79 -2.50 1.58
CA ASN A 300 -24.91 -2.85 2.46
C ASN A 300 -24.44 -3.70 3.64
N THR A 301 -23.53 -4.64 3.41
CA THR A 301 -22.91 -5.44 4.46
C THR A 301 -22.11 -4.55 5.42
N ILE A 302 -21.28 -3.64 4.89
CA ILE A 302 -20.48 -2.72 5.70
C ILE A 302 -21.38 -1.83 6.56
N LYS A 303 -22.43 -1.24 5.98
CA LYS A 303 -23.39 -0.40 6.72
C LYS A 303 -24.13 -1.16 7.83
N LYS A 304 -24.62 -2.36 7.53
CA LYS A 304 -25.49 -3.11 8.43
C LYS A 304 -24.74 -3.89 9.49
N GLN A 305 -23.63 -4.52 9.12
CA GLN A 305 -22.90 -5.43 9.99
C GLN A 305 -21.65 -4.82 10.62
N ARG A 306 -21.19 -3.67 10.09
CA ARG A 306 -20.10 -2.88 10.63
C ARG A 306 -18.82 -3.68 10.85
N PRO A 307 -18.34 -4.45 9.84
CA PRO A 307 -17.11 -5.23 9.98
C PRO A 307 -15.88 -4.35 10.13
N VAL A 308 -14.84 -4.89 10.73
CA VAL A 308 -13.48 -4.34 10.62
C VAL A 308 -12.98 -4.61 9.22
N LEU A 309 -12.29 -3.63 8.62
CA LEU A 309 -11.79 -3.68 7.24
C LEU A 309 -10.26 -3.55 7.24
N SER A 310 -9.61 -4.39 6.47
CA SER A 310 -8.20 -4.27 6.11
C SER A 310 -8.10 -4.28 4.59
N ILE A 311 -7.78 -3.16 3.99
CA ILE A 311 -7.87 -2.95 2.54
C ILE A 311 -6.51 -2.54 2.01
N SER A 312 -5.90 -3.35 1.16
CA SER A 312 -4.72 -2.98 0.38
C SER A 312 -5.08 -1.87 -0.60
N ILE A 313 -4.36 -0.74 -0.55
CA ILE A 313 -4.68 0.47 -1.33
C ILE A 313 -3.51 0.98 -2.16
N TYR A 314 -2.58 0.12 -2.51
CA TYR A 314 -1.34 0.50 -3.19
C TYR A 314 -1.28 0.06 -4.67
N HIS A 315 -2.23 -0.72 -5.16
CA HIS A 315 -2.18 -1.27 -6.52
C HIS A 315 -2.66 -0.29 -7.58
N SER A 316 -3.46 0.71 -7.22
CA SER A 316 -3.98 1.70 -8.16
C SER A 316 -4.21 3.07 -7.53
N PRO A 317 -4.16 4.16 -8.32
CA PRO A 317 -4.53 5.49 -7.82
C PRO A 317 -5.95 5.56 -7.26
N SER A 318 -6.89 4.81 -7.83
CA SER A 318 -8.28 4.76 -7.35
C SER A 318 -8.36 4.14 -5.96
N GLU A 319 -7.62 3.06 -5.70
CA GLU A 319 -7.56 2.49 -4.35
C GLU A 319 -7.03 3.50 -3.33
N LEU A 320 -5.92 4.16 -3.65
CA LEU A 320 -5.30 5.10 -2.74
C LEU A 320 -6.18 6.33 -2.45
N PHE A 321 -6.77 6.93 -3.49
CA PHE A 321 -7.38 8.24 -3.36
C PHE A 321 -8.91 8.21 -3.21
N ASP A 322 -9.57 7.13 -3.59
CA ASP A 322 -11.03 7.11 -3.65
C ASP A 322 -11.66 6.18 -2.60
N VAL A 323 -10.95 5.13 -2.12
CA VAL A 323 -11.49 4.16 -1.16
C VAL A 323 -11.88 4.80 0.17
N LYS A 324 -10.97 5.52 0.83
CA LYS A 324 -11.28 6.17 2.11
C LYS A 324 -12.39 7.23 1.97
N PRO A 325 -12.33 8.18 1.01
CA PRO A 325 -13.41 9.14 0.82
C PRO A 325 -14.76 8.49 0.51
N PHE A 326 -14.77 7.42 -0.29
CA PHE A 326 -16.01 6.68 -0.56
C PHE A 326 -16.60 6.06 0.71
N LEU A 327 -15.77 5.42 1.54
CA LEU A 327 -16.23 4.86 2.81
C LEU A 327 -16.74 5.96 3.75
N GLU A 328 -16.02 7.06 3.91
CA GLU A 328 -16.45 8.20 4.76
C GLU A 328 -17.80 8.79 4.33
N GLN A 329 -18.07 8.81 3.03
CA GLN A 329 -19.35 9.28 2.51
C GLN A 329 -20.51 8.32 2.77
N HIS A 330 -20.22 7.01 2.88
CA HIS A 330 -21.28 5.99 2.89
C HIS A 330 -21.45 5.28 4.23
N VAL A 331 -20.46 5.32 5.12
CA VAL A 331 -20.52 4.66 6.43
C VAL A 331 -20.23 5.65 7.55
N GLU A 332 -21.03 5.57 8.60
CA GLU A 332 -20.93 6.49 9.73
C GLU A 332 -20.10 5.87 10.88
N ASN A 333 -19.45 6.73 11.65
CA ASN A 333 -18.77 6.36 12.89
C ASN A 333 -17.73 5.23 12.69
N TYR A 334 -16.87 5.37 11.68
CA TYR A 334 -15.68 4.57 11.49
C TYR A 334 -14.42 5.38 11.83
N ILE A 335 -13.43 4.69 12.34
CA ILE A 335 -12.05 5.18 12.47
C ILE A 335 -11.29 4.61 11.29
N PHE A 336 -10.45 5.45 10.68
CA PHE A 336 -9.60 5.09 9.55
C PHE A 336 -8.14 5.30 9.94
N GLU A 337 -7.32 4.30 9.72
CA GLU A 337 -5.89 4.32 9.98
C GLU A 337 -5.14 3.80 8.77
N PHE A 338 -4.02 4.43 8.45
CA PHE A 338 -3.10 3.92 7.44
C PHE A 338 -1.96 3.16 8.12
N ASP A 339 -1.56 2.05 7.53
CA ASP A 339 -0.36 1.30 7.93
C ASP A 339 0.40 0.80 6.70
N ILE A 340 1.65 0.38 6.92
CA ILE A 340 2.52 -0.22 5.91
C ILE A 340 2.84 -1.63 6.38
N GLU A 341 2.55 -2.62 5.55
CA GLU A 341 2.75 -4.04 5.88
C GLU A 341 3.98 -4.66 5.18
N GLN A 342 4.86 -3.82 4.64
CA GLN A 342 6.08 -4.23 3.94
C GLN A 342 7.33 -3.61 4.58
N PHE A 343 8.47 -4.30 4.44
CA PHE A 343 9.77 -3.82 4.96
C PHE A 343 10.82 -3.56 3.87
N SER A 344 10.44 -3.56 2.61
CA SER A 344 11.35 -3.20 1.50
C SER A 344 11.57 -1.70 1.44
N ILE A 345 12.78 -1.33 1.00
CA ILE A 345 13.16 0.06 0.75
C ILE A 345 13.26 0.23 -0.78
N GLY A 346 12.73 1.33 -1.28
CA GLY A 346 12.85 1.69 -2.71
C GLY A 346 11.65 1.34 -3.58
N ASP A 347 10.73 0.49 -3.10
CA ASP A 347 9.45 0.25 -3.76
C ASP A 347 8.33 1.07 -3.11
N PHE A 348 7.24 1.30 -3.87
CA PHE A 348 6.07 1.94 -3.28
C PHE A 348 5.53 1.05 -2.15
N PRO A 349 5.29 1.59 -0.94
CA PRO A 349 4.98 0.77 0.21
C PRO A 349 3.62 0.08 0.08
N ASP A 350 3.57 -1.20 0.46
CA ASP A 350 2.32 -1.95 0.59
C ASP A 350 1.49 -1.34 1.72
N THR A 351 0.68 -0.37 1.33
CA THR A 351 -0.12 0.45 2.23
C THR A 351 -1.50 -0.14 2.41
N VAL A 352 -1.91 -0.24 3.65
CA VAL A 352 -3.21 -0.75 4.05
C VAL A 352 -4.04 0.37 4.69
N LEU A 353 -5.31 0.45 4.32
CA LEU A 353 -6.33 1.19 5.05
C LEU A 353 -7.01 0.24 6.03
N PHE A 354 -6.71 0.40 7.32
CA PHE A 354 -7.37 -0.31 8.40
C PHE A 354 -8.53 0.55 8.91
N ALA A 355 -9.74 0.01 8.87
CA ALA A 355 -10.93 0.76 9.27
C ALA A 355 -11.82 -0.07 10.19
N TYR A 356 -12.36 0.55 11.24
CA TYR A 356 -13.18 -0.15 12.22
C TYR A 356 -14.23 0.77 12.84
N PRO A 357 -15.35 0.20 13.32
CA PRO A 357 -16.38 0.94 14.03
C PRO A 357 -15.83 1.67 15.23
N LYS A 358 -16.21 2.94 15.41
CA LYS A 358 -15.72 3.80 16.49
C LYS A 358 -16.00 3.27 17.89
N GLU A 359 -17.05 2.47 18.03
CA GLU A 359 -17.40 1.79 19.29
C GLU A 359 -16.37 0.73 19.74
N LEU A 360 -15.46 0.34 18.84
CA LEU A 360 -14.38 -0.60 19.13
C LEU A 360 -13.07 0.09 19.55
N ALA A 361 -13.03 1.41 19.53
CA ALA A 361 -11.87 2.21 19.97
C ALA A 361 -11.72 2.23 21.50
#